data_044de11bdc9757e8a04a1d3c8398f193
#
_entry.id   044de11bdc9757e8a04a1d3c8398f193
#
_cell.length_a   1.000
_cell.length_b   1.000
_cell.length_c   1.000
_cell.angle_alpha   90.00
_cell.angle_beta   90.00
_cell.angle_gamma   90.00
#
_symmetry.space_group_name_H-M   'P 1'
#
loop_
_entity.id
_entity.type
_entity.pdbx_description
1 polymer ?
#
loop_
_entity_poly.entity_id
_entity_poly.type
_entity_poly.pdbx_seq_one_letter_code
_entity_poly.pdbx_strand_id
1 'polypeptide(L)'
;MEGVKGFDREAFKTVHESGKQVVSVRMNDEKLLKVEGLRFNVEGNVPWCPHGKYLKERPSFTLDPLLHGGAYYVQEASSMFLWHALEQTVGENTEGLKVLDLCAAPGGKSTLLASFFKNAFIVSNEVIKSRASVLVENITKWGSDDVVITNNDPKDFTPLANYFDVIVVDAPCSGSGLFRKDFAAIEEWSEENVLLCSRRQQRIVADIFPALKKDGILIYSTCSYSKEEDEDIVDWMMNELQVATCRLQVDGDWGIVEVESEKHKGYGYRFFPDKVKGEGFFIAAFRKNNGDNFSLRYPQLQAAPKQEINIAKDWVMKNKELFFFKQRENIIAIPSLWKQDVALLQKNXYLRKAGVTVGTVKGKEFIPSHELALSLLLNENVPRYDLNYEQAIKYLKKKDLLLENIMKGWVVVDYCNVNLGWIKVLHNRVNNYYPANWRILKD
;
A
#
# COMPACT_ATOMS: atom_id res chain seq x y z
N MET A 1 11.16 24.21 14.88
CA MET A 1 9.69 24.13 15.03
C MET A 1 9.09 25.38 15.70
N GLU A 2 9.88 26.18 16.40
CA GLU A 2 9.40 27.44 16.96
C GLU A 2 8.85 28.35 15.85
N GLY A 3 7.68 28.90 16.08
CA GLY A 3 6.98 29.71 15.07
C GLY A 3 6.07 28.93 14.14
N VAL A 4 6.12 27.60 14.17
CA VAL A 4 5.19 26.77 13.39
C VAL A 4 3.81 26.80 14.06
N LYS A 5 2.77 27.10 13.29
CA LYS A 5 1.40 27.18 13.81
C LYS A 5 0.99 25.86 14.48
N GLY A 6 0.49 25.97 15.69
CA GLY A 6 0.00 24.83 16.47
C GLY A 6 1.09 24.12 17.28
N PHE A 7 2.36 24.46 17.13
CA PHE A 7 3.43 23.86 17.93
C PHE A 7 3.41 24.40 19.36
N ASP A 8 3.35 23.48 20.33
CA ASP A 8 3.45 23.78 21.77
C ASP A 8 4.65 23.01 22.33
N ARG A 9 5.73 23.72 22.66
CA ARG A 9 7.00 23.12 23.08
C ARG A 9 6.84 22.21 24.30
N GLU A 10 6.12 22.67 25.33
CA GLU A 10 6.00 21.94 26.60
C GLU A 10 5.11 20.68 26.43
N ALA A 11 3.98 20.80 25.74
CA ALA A 11 3.10 19.69 25.46
C ALA A 11 3.82 18.64 24.57
N PHE A 12 4.51 19.10 23.54
CA PHE A 12 5.27 18.25 22.61
C PHE A 12 6.37 17.47 23.35
N LYS A 13 7.16 18.17 24.20
CA LYS A 13 8.20 17.55 25.01
C LYS A 13 7.61 16.50 25.95
N THR A 14 6.53 16.85 26.66
CA THR A 14 5.84 15.95 27.61
C THR A 14 5.43 14.64 26.92
N VAL A 15 4.83 14.72 25.73
CA VAL A 15 4.36 13.51 25.03
C VAL A 15 5.54 12.64 24.55
N HIS A 16 6.66 13.26 24.14
CA HIS A 16 7.86 12.53 23.73
C HIS A 16 8.54 11.83 24.91
N GLU A 17 8.60 12.50 26.06
CA GLU A 17 9.21 11.96 27.29
C GLU A 17 8.33 10.89 27.96
N SER A 18 7.04 10.83 27.65
CA SER A 18 6.10 9.89 28.28
C SER A 18 6.41 8.43 27.99
N GLY A 19 7.13 8.13 26.91
CA GLY A 19 7.40 6.76 26.45
C GLY A 19 6.18 6.02 25.90
N LYS A 20 5.00 6.65 25.93
CA LYS A 20 3.77 6.02 25.42
C LYS A 20 3.76 6.03 23.89
N GLN A 21 3.49 4.89 23.30
CA GLN A 21 3.36 4.75 21.83
C GLN A 21 1.92 4.42 21.48
N VAL A 22 1.41 5.09 20.46
CA VAL A 22 0.11 4.77 19.87
C VAL A 22 0.30 3.59 18.91
N VAL A 23 -0.57 2.59 19.04
CA VAL A 23 -0.57 1.43 18.14
C VAL A 23 -1.88 1.45 17.36
N SER A 24 -1.78 1.33 16.05
CA SER A 24 -2.96 1.31 15.18
C SER A 24 -2.77 0.32 14.01
N VAL A 25 -3.89 -0.15 13.51
CA VAL A 25 -3.96 -1.06 12.36
C VAL A 25 -5.07 -0.57 11.43
N ARG A 26 -4.95 -0.93 10.16
CA ARG A 26 -6.03 -0.71 9.19
C ARG A 26 -6.51 -2.07 8.69
N MET A 27 -7.80 -2.32 8.86
CA MET A 27 -8.44 -3.59 8.51
C MET A 27 -8.60 -3.72 7.00
N ASN A 28 -8.51 -4.93 6.50
CA ASN A 28 -8.81 -5.27 5.10
C ASN A 28 -10.24 -5.78 5.04
N ASP A 29 -11.16 -4.94 4.63
CA ASP A 29 -12.59 -5.22 4.56
C ASP A 29 -12.93 -6.35 3.57
N GLU A 30 -12.12 -6.53 2.54
CA GLU A 30 -12.33 -7.60 1.55
C GLU A 30 -11.99 -9.01 2.11
N LYS A 31 -11.19 -9.06 3.19
CA LYS A 31 -10.77 -10.34 3.81
C LYS A 31 -11.41 -10.61 5.15
N LEU A 32 -11.86 -9.57 5.85
CA LEU A 32 -12.48 -9.73 7.17
C LEU A 32 -13.98 -9.42 7.10
N LEU A 33 -14.75 -10.39 6.67
CA LEU A 33 -16.21 -10.30 6.70
C LEU A 33 -16.75 -10.37 8.14
N LYS A 34 -15.95 -10.94 9.06
CA LYS A 34 -16.27 -11.01 10.51
C LYS A 34 -14.99 -10.82 11.33
N VAL A 35 -15.08 -10.08 12.41
CA VAL A 35 -13.95 -9.75 13.30
C VAL A 35 -13.61 -10.90 14.28
N GLU A 36 -14.06 -12.09 14.02
CA GLU A 36 -13.73 -13.27 14.83
C GLU A 36 -12.27 -13.68 14.58
N GLY A 37 -11.56 -13.98 15.66
CA GLY A 37 -10.17 -14.44 15.60
C GLY A 37 -9.10 -13.38 15.77
N LEU A 38 -9.47 -12.09 15.90
CA LEU A 38 -8.48 -11.05 16.21
C LEU A 38 -7.80 -11.34 17.54
N ARG A 39 -6.46 -11.27 17.53
CA ARG A 39 -5.65 -11.56 18.72
C ARG A 39 -5.17 -10.30 19.42
N PHE A 40 -5.92 -9.20 19.26
CA PHE A 40 -5.63 -7.92 19.91
C PHE A 40 -6.93 -7.22 20.30
N ASN A 41 -6.82 -6.35 21.29
CA ASN A 41 -7.96 -5.59 21.81
C ASN A 41 -8.03 -4.23 21.12
N VAL A 42 -9.15 -3.98 20.46
CA VAL A 42 -9.44 -2.67 19.85
C VAL A 42 -9.85 -1.70 20.95
N GLU A 43 -9.22 -0.52 20.95
CA GLU A 43 -9.56 0.58 21.86
C GLU A 43 -10.61 1.51 21.27
N GLY A 44 -10.56 1.73 19.96
CA GLY A 44 -11.47 2.63 19.26
C GLY A 44 -11.12 2.77 17.77
N ASN A 45 -11.86 3.60 17.09
CA ASN A 45 -11.68 3.84 15.66
C ASN A 45 -10.74 5.04 15.43
N VAL A 46 -10.01 5.01 14.32
CA VAL A 46 -9.28 6.19 13.81
C VAL A 46 -10.32 7.09 13.13
N PRO A 47 -10.53 8.33 13.60
CA PRO A 47 -11.70 9.10 13.16
C PRO A 47 -11.75 9.41 11.66
N TRP A 48 -10.57 9.53 11.01
CA TRP A 48 -10.45 9.93 9.61
C TRP A 48 -10.24 8.75 8.66
N CYS A 49 -10.43 7.50 9.15
CA CYS A 49 -10.30 6.32 8.30
C CYS A 49 -11.25 5.22 8.80
N PRO A 50 -12.29 4.87 8.06
CA PRO A 50 -13.33 3.93 8.54
C PRO A 50 -12.77 2.56 8.90
N HIS A 51 -11.69 2.14 8.27
CA HIS A 51 -11.06 0.85 8.52
C HIS A 51 -9.93 0.92 9.56
N GLY A 52 -9.61 2.12 10.05
CA GLY A 52 -8.55 2.35 11.04
C GLY A 52 -9.00 2.01 12.47
N LYS A 53 -8.16 1.28 13.21
CA LYS A 53 -8.44 0.90 14.61
C LYS A 53 -7.22 1.22 15.47
N TYR A 54 -7.47 1.84 16.63
CA TYR A 54 -6.49 1.96 17.71
C TYR A 54 -6.51 0.69 18.54
N LEU A 55 -5.33 0.27 19.00
CA LEU A 55 -5.19 -0.91 19.88
C LEU A 55 -4.83 -0.47 21.29
N LYS A 56 -5.34 -1.21 22.29
CA LYS A 56 -5.04 -0.97 23.71
C LYS A 56 -3.56 -1.17 24.03
N GLU A 57 -2.93 -2.14 23.36
CA GLU A 57 -1.52 -2.50 23.56
C GLU A 57 -0.93 -3.04 22.25
N ARG A 58 0.41 -3.10 22.18
CA ARG A 58 1.09 -3.63 21.00
C ARG A 58 1.19 -5.16 21.12
N PRO A 59 0.48 -5.92 20.28
CA PRO A 59 0.59 -7.37 20.28
C PRO A 59 1.87 -7.82 19.57
N SER A 60 2.16 -9.12 19.64
CA SER A 60 3.20 -9.73 18.81
C SER A 60 2.64 -9.97 17.40
N PHE A 61 2.65 -8.93 16.57
CA PHE A 61 2.12 -8.99 15.20
C PHE A 61 2.72 -10.14 14.39
N THR A 62 4.01 -10.43 14.58
CA THR A 62 4.70 -11.52 13.85
C THR A 62 4.06 -12.88 14.12
N LEU A 63 3.51 -13.09 15.31
CA LEU A 63 2.86 -14.35 15.69
C LEU A 63 1.34 -14.34 15.46
N ASP A 64 0.83 -13.38 14.68
CA ASP A 64 -0.58 -13.34 14.32
C ASP A 64 -0.79 -13.85 12.88
N PRO A 65 -1.40 -15.03 12.69
CA PRO A 65 -1.63 -15.54 11.33
C PRO A 65 -2.44 -14.60 10.45
N LEU A 66 -3.35 -13.81 11.03
CA LEU A 66 -4.18 -12.86 10.26
C LEU A 66 -3.35 -11.77 9.58
N LEU A 67 -2.23 -11.34 10.20
CA LEU A 67 -1.28 -10.40 9.55
C LEU A 67 -0.70 -11.03 8.27
N HIS A 68 -0.30 -12.30 8.37
CA HIS A 68 0.34 -13.01 7.25
C HIS A 68 -0.64 -13.30 6.11
N GLY A 69 -1.92 -13.44 6.43
CA GLY A 69 -3.00 -13.57 5.45
C GLY A 69 -3.49 -12.24 4.89
N GLY A 70 -2.97 -11.11 5.39
CA GLY A 70 -3.34 -9.78 4.89
C GLY A 70 -4.71 -9.30 5.35
N ALA A 71 -5.20 -9.77 6.50
CA ALA A 71 -6.48 -9.33 7.07
C ALA A 71 -6.43 -7.90 7.61
N TYR A 72 -5.23 -7.40 7.90
CA TYR A 72 -5.00 -6.02 8.32
C TYR A 72 -3.56 -5.61 8.01
N TYR A 73 -3.31 -4.30 8.04
CA TYR A 73 -1.99 -3.70 7.91
C TYR A 73 -1.67 -2.90 9.18
N VAL A 74 -0.46 -3.06 9.73
CA VAL A 74 -0.01 -2.24 10.87
C VAL A 74 0.38 -0.87 10.31
N GLN A 75 -0.47 0.13 10.54
CA GLN A 75 -0.30 1.46 9.95
C GLN A 75 -0.46 2.54 11.01
N GLU A 76 0.39 3.55 10.93
CA GLU A 76 0.36 4.71 11.82
C GLU A 76 -0.91 5.54 11.52
N ALA A 77 -1.62 5.95 12.57
CA ALA A 77 -2.94 6.56 12.46
C ALA A 77 -2.96 7.88 11.67
N SER A 78 -1.97 8.77 11.89
CA SER A 78 -1.93 10.07 11.18
C SER A 78 -1.81 9.85 9.66
N SER A 79 -1.00 8.86 9.24
CA SER A 79 -0.84 8.55 7.81
C SER A 79 -2.11 8.00 7.16
N MET A 80 -3.06 7.49 7.95
CA MET A 80 -4.37 7.04 7.45
C MET A 80 -5.26 8.22 7.02
N PHE A 81 -4.90 9.47 7.37
CA PHE A 81 -5.63 10.67 6.93
C PHE A 81 -5.64 10.80 5.40
N LEU A 82 -4.76 10.11 4.72
CA LEU A 82 -4.83 9.97 3.26
C LEU A 82 -6.23 9.53 2.79
N TRP A 83 -6.91 8.65 3.56
CA TRP A 83 -8.29 8.23 3.23
C TRP A 83 -9.22 9.42 3.16
N HIS A 84 -9.23 10.24 4.21
CA HIS A 84 -10.08 11.44 4.30
C HIS A 84 -9.74 12.46 3.21
N ALA A 85 -8.45 12.67 2.93
CA ALA A 85 -8.02 13.58 1.86
C ALA A 85 -8.55 13.12 0.50
N LEU A 86 -8.54 11.81 0.23
CA LEU A 86 -9.07 11.25 -1.02
C LEU A 86 -10.60 11.39 -1.09
N GLU A 87 -11.31 11.14 0.00
CA GLU A 87 -12.78 11.34 0.03
C GLU A 87 -13.16 12.76 -0.39
N GLN A 88 -12.40 13.76 0.07
CA GLN A 88 -12.72 15.15 -0.19
C GLN A 88 -12.23 15.67 -1.55
N THR A 89 -11.21 15.05 -2.14
CA THR A 89 -10.61 15.55 -3.39
C THR A 89 -11.04 14.73 -4.62
N VAL A 90 -11.21 13.41 -4.43
CA VAL A 90 -11.57 12.48 -5.52
C VAL A 90 -13.05 12.08 -5.42
N GLY A 91 -13.55 11.82 -4.21
CA GLY A 91 -14.91 11.38 -3.97
C GLY A 91 -15.09 9.87 -4.16
N GLU A 92 -16.34 9.42 -4.24
CA GLU A 92 -16.69 8.00 -4.24
C GLU A 92 -16.58 7.32 -5.61
N ASN A 93 -16.67 8.09 -6.70
CA ASN A 93 -16.65 7.51 -8.05
C ASN A 93 -15.18 7.29 -8.50
N THR A 94 -14.67 6.11 -8.22
CA THR A 94 -13.26 5.76 -8.49
C THR A 94 -13.08 4.85 -9.70
N GLU A 95 -14.18 4.41 -10.34
CA GLU A 95 -14.12 3.45 -11.45
C GLU A 95 -13.32 4.00 -12.63
N GLY A 96 -12.38 3.21 -13.12
CA GLY A 96 -11.58 3.55 -14.29
C GLY A 96 -10.43 4.52 -14.02
N LEU A 97 -10.29 5.04 -12.80
CA LEU A 97 -9.23 5.97 -12.45
C LEU A 97 -7.85 5.28 -12.46
N LYS A 98 -6.83 6.05 -12.78
CA LYS A 98 -5.42 5.61 -12.78
C LYS A 98 -4.69 6.35 -11.66
N VAL A 99 -4.15 5.59 -10.71
CA VAL A 99 -3.60 6.11 -9.46
C VAL A 99 -2.13 5.69 -9.35
N LEU A 100 -1.28 6.62 -8.94
CA LEU A 100 0.14 6.34 -8.68
C LEU A 100 0.46 6.62 -7.22
N ASP A 101 1.03 5.64 -6.52
CA ASP A 101 1.74 5.81 -5.25
C ASP A 101 3.23 5.81 -5.61
N LEU A 102 3.87 6.98 -5.60
CA LEU A 102 5.20 7.14 -6.19
C LEU A 102 6.34 6.64 -5.30
N CYS A 103 6.19 6.74 -3.97
CA CYS A 103 7.20 6.36 -2.97
C CYS A 103 6.60 5.32 -2.03
N ALA A 104 6.19 4.19 -2.59
CA ALA A 104 5.16 3.32 -2.03
C ALA A 104 5.60 2.44 -0.85
N ALA A 105 6.89 2.06 -0.79
CA ALA A 105 7.32 1.10 0.23
C ALA A 105 7.27 1.69 1.65
N PRO A 106 6.85 0.89 2.62
CA PRO A 106 6.62 -0.55 2.57
C PRO A 106 5.23 -1.02 2.10
N GLY A 107 4.29 -0.10 1.77
CA GLY A 107 2.98 -0.47 1.22
C GLY A 107 1.77 -0.03 2.02
N GLY A 108 1.97 0.73 3.10
CA GLY A 108 0.85 1.20 3.94
C GLY A 108 -0.13 2.07 3.17
N LYS A 109 0.38 3.05 2.40
CA LYS A 109 -0.45 3.90 1.55
C LYS A 109 -0.98 3.14 0.33
N SER A 110 -0.14 2.31 -0.30
CA SER A 110 -0.59 1.47 -1.44
C SER A 110 -1.77 0.56 -1.09
N THR A 111 -1.71 -0.11 0.07
CA THR A 111 -2.82 -0.98 0.52
C THR A 111 -4.05 -0.16 0.92
N LEU A 112 -3.87 1.08 1.41
CA LEU A 112 -4.97 2.01 1.64
C LEU A 112 -5.63 2.41 0.31
N LEU A 113 -4.81 2.76 -0.69
CA LEU A 113 -5.31 3.09 -2.03
C LEU A 113 -6.08 1.91 -2.64
N ALA A 114 -5.57 0.68 -2.48
CA ALA A 114 -6.24 -0.54 -2.98
C ALA A 114 -7.61 -0.77 -2.30
N SER A 115 -7.77 -0.32 -1.05
CA SER A 115 -9.08 -0.38 -0.37
C SER A 115 -10.01 0.76 -0.80
N PHE A 116 -9.45 1.96 -0.99
CA PHE A 116 -10.24 3.14 -1.35
C PHE A 116 -10.73 3.10 -2.80
N PHE A 117 -9.83 2.80 -3.73
CA PHE A 117 -10.11 2.86 -5.17
C PHE A 117 -10.67 1.53 -5.67
N LYS A 118 -11.96 1.46 -5.87
CA LYS A 118 -12.62 0.26 -6.41
C LYS A 118 -12.65 0.34 -7.94
N ASN A 119 -12.27 -0.76 -8.61
CA ASN A 119 -12.19 -0.84 -10.07
C ASN A 119 -11.30 0.26 -10.68
N ALA A 120 -10.18 0.57 -10.02
CA ALA A 120 -9.19 1.54 -10.48
C ALA A 120 -7.86 0.83 -10.78
N PHE A 121 -7.01 1.46 -11.57
CA PHE A 121 -5.69 0.93 -11.90
C PHE A 121 -4.65 1.59 -11.01
N ILE A 122 -4.05 0.83 -10.11
CA ILE A 122 -3.12 1.37 -9.12
C ILE A 122 -1.69 0.95 -9.48
N VAL A 123 -0.81 1.94 -9.58
CA VAL A 123 0.63 1.74 -9.77
C VAL A 123 1.33 2.14 -8.47
N SER A 124 2.07 1.20 -7.87
CA SER A 124 2.84 1.44 -6.65
C SER A 124 4.32 1.36 -7.00
N ASN A 125 5.02 2.50 -6.92
CA ASN A 125 6.42 2.60 -7.32
C ASN A 125 7.33 2.72 -6.10
N GLU A 126 8.53 2.13 -6.20
CA GLU A 126 9.58 2.30 -5.20
C GLU A 126 10.95 2.23 -5.88
N VAL A 127 11.74 3.29 -5.72
CA VAL A 127 13.05 3.40 -6.37
C VAL A 127 14.09 2.46 -5.75
N ILE A 128 13.99 2.18 -4.45
CA ILE A 128 14.96 1.34 -3.72
C ILE A 128 14.56 -0.14 -3.87
N LYS A 129 15.39 -0.90 -4.56
CA LYS A 129 15.13 -2.31 -4.92
C LYS A 129 14.81 -3.21 -3.72
N SER A 130 15.53 -3.06 -2.62
CA SER A 130 15.29 -3.85 -1.40
C SER A 130 13.91 -3.52 -0.79
N ARG A 131 13.54 -2.24 -0.75
CA ARG A 131 12.24 -1.77 -0.26
C ARG A 131 11.11 -2.22 -1.19
N ALA A 132 11.34 -2.23 -2.51
CA ALA A 132 10.36 -2.71 -3.49
C ALA A 132 10.00 -4.18 -3.25
N SER A 133 10.95 -5.00 -2.73
CA SER A 133 10.66 -6.40 -2.40
C SER A 133 9.70 -6.52 -1.21
N VAL A 134 9.83 -5.65 -0.22
CA VAL A 134 8.89 -5.58 0.92
C VAL A 134 7.50 -5.12 0.44
N LEU A 135 7.47 -4.14 -0.46
CA LEU A 135 6.22 -3.67 -1.07
C LEU A 135 5.49 -4.82 -1.81
N VAL A 136 6.22 -5.62 -2.60
CA VAL A 136 5.65 -6.78 -3.30
C VAL A 136 5.02 -7.76 -2.29
N GLU A 137 5.71 -8.06 -1.19
CA GLU A 137 5.19 -8.95 -0.15
C GLU A 137 3.89 -8.41 0.45
N ASN A 138 3.87 -7.14 0.84
CA ASN A 138 2.72 -6.53 1.50
C ASN A 138 1.50 -6.41 0.57
N ILE A 139 1.71 -6.04 -0.70
CA ILE A 139 0.62 -6.00 -1.70
C ILE A 139 0.11 -7.41 -2.00
N THR A 140 1.01 -8.40 -2.06
CA THR A 140 0.60 -9.81 -2.24
C THR A 140 -0.28 -10.27 -1.09
N LYS A 141 0.11 -9.97 0.16
CA LYS A 141 -0.70 -10.29 1.35
C LYS A 141 -2.05 -9.56 1.31
N TRP A 142 -2.09 -8.31 0.84
CA TRP A 142 -3.34 -7.55 0.74
C TRP A 142 -4.33 -8.21 -0.22
N GLY A 143 -3.84 -8.78 -1.33
CA GLY A 143 -4.62 -9.65 -2.21
C GLY A 143 -5.27 -8.99 -3.41
N SER A 144 -5.08 -7.69 -3.59
CA SER A 144 -5.69 -6.92 -4.70
C SER A 144 -5.14 -7.35 -6.07
N ASP A 145 -6.01 -7.45 -7.06
CA ASP A 145 -5.67 -7.78 -8.45
C ASP A 145 -5.51 -6.54 -9.35
N ASP A 146 -5.80 -5.35 -8.82
CA ASP A 146 -5.75 -4.08 -9.55
C ASP A 146 -4.41 -3.33 -9.34
N VAL A 147 -3.45 -3.90 -8.61
CA VAL A 147 -2.19 -3.23 -8.26
C VAL A 147 -1.02 -3.76 -9.09
N VAL A 148 -0.30 -2.83 -9.71
CA VAL A 148 0.97 -3.08 -10.41
C VAL A 148 2.10 -2.43 -9.60
N ILE A 149 3.23 -3.14 -9.46
CA ILE A 149 4.39 -2.61 -8.73
C ILE A 149 5.53 -2.37 -9.71
N THR A 150 6.10 -1.15 -9.66
CA THR A 150 7.24 -0.74 -10.47
C THR A 150 8.44 -0.41 -9.57
N ASN A 151 9.64 -0.44 -10.16
CA ASN A 151 10.88 -0.09 -9.45
C ASN A 151 11.68 0.87 -10.34
N ASN A 152 11.29 2.15 -10.28
CA ASN A 152 11.74 3.17 -11.22
C ASN A 152 12.03 4.50 -10.52
N ASP A 153 12.93 5.28 -11.06
CA ASP A 153 13.11 6.69 -10.67
C ASP A 153 11.89 7.50 -11.19
N PRO A 154 11.46 8.56 -10.49
CA PRO A 154 10.32 9.37 -10.95
C PRO A 154 10.43 9.87 -12.40
N LYS A 155 11.64 10.20 -12.87
CA LYS A 155 11.88 10.66 -14.25
C LYS A 155 11.54 9.60 -15.31
N ASP A 156 11.55 8.30 -14.93
CA ASP A 156 11.23 7.22 -15.88
C ASP A 156 9.75 7.22 -16.27
N PHE A 157 8.91 7.97 -15.54
CA PHE A 157 7.49 8.16 -15.85
C PHE A 157 7.25 9.24 -16.92
N THR A 158 8.27 9.94 -17.40
CA THR A 158 8.16 10.97 -18.46
C THR A 158 7.36 10.50 -19.69
N PRO A 159 7.51 9.23 -20.17
CA PRO A 159 6.70 8.77 -21.31
C PRO A 159 5.20 8.63 -21.01
N LEU A 160 4.78 8.76 -19.74
CA LEU A 160 3.39 8.63 -19.32
C LEU A 160 2.74 10.01 -19.04
N ALA A 161 3.09 11.03 -19.84
CA ALA A 161 2.51 12.36 -19.67
C ALA A 161 0.97 12.31 -19.71
N ASN A 162 0.34 13.01 -18.76
CA ASN A 162 -1.13 13.11 -18.63
C ASN A 162 -1.81 11.73 -18.50
N TYR A 163 -1.20 10.82 -17.75
CA TYR A 163 -1.70 9.44 -17.62
C TYR A 163 -2.49 9.19 -16.34
N PHE A 164 -2.03 9.72 -15.19
CA PHE A 164 -2.63 9.44 -13.88
C PHE A 164 -3.69 10.48 -13.50
N ASP A 165 -4.79 10.02 -12.97
CA ASP A 165 -5.84 10.87 -12.40
C ASP A 165 -5.46 11.35 -10.99
N VAL A 166 -4.75 10.48 -10.23
CA VAL A 166 -4.30 10.77 -8.88
C VAL A 166 -2.84 10.33 -8.73
N ILE A 167 -2.01 11.21 -8.15
CA ILE A 167 -0.63 10.86 -7.77
C ILE A 167 -0.47 11.15 -6.27
N VAL A 168 0.02 10.15 -5.53
CA VAL A 168 0.37 10.28 -4.11
C VAL A 168 1.89 10.25 -4.00
N VAL A 169 2.45 11.25 -3.35
CA VAL A 169 3.90 11.37 -3.09
C VAL A 169 4.10 11.45 -1.57
N ASP A 170 4.30 10.28 -0.94
CA ASP A 170 4.75 10.22 0.45
C ASP A 170 6.27 10.38 0.43
N ALA A 171 6.72 11.61 0.48
CA ALA A 171 8.06 11.97 0.07
C ALA A 171 9.12 11.51 1.10
N PRO A 172 10.26 10.98 0.65
CA PRO A 172 11.37 10.71 1.56
C PRO A 172 11.80 12.01 2.25
N CYS A 173 11.86 11.99 3.56
CA CYS A 173 12.01 13.18 4.40
C CYS A 173 13.04 12.94 5.52
N SER A 174 13.33 13.99 6.30
CA SER A 174 14.27 13.92 7.41
C SER A 174 13.78 13.07 8.60
N GLY A 175 12.49 12.73 8.63
CA GLY A 175 11.93 11.74 9.56
C GLY A 175 11.70 12.23 10.97
N SER A 176 11.66 13.53 11.23
CA SER A 176 11.49 14.06 12.59
C SER A 176 10.15 13.65 13.23
N GLY A 177 9.12 13.36 12.44
CA GLY A 177 7.85 12.84 12.93
C GLY A 177 7.93 11.44 13.54
N LEU A 178 9.06 10.73 13.37
CA LEU A 178 9.27 9.39 13.90
C LEU A 178 10.07 9.35 15.21
N PHE A 179 10.48 10.48 15.74
CA PHE A 179 11.37 10.57 16.91
C PHE A 179 10.89 9.76 18.12
N ARG A 180 9.58 9.64 18.32
CA ARG A 180 8.99 8.82 19.39
C ARG A 180 9.15 7.30 19.18
N LYS A 181 9.24 6.88 17.93
CA LYS A 181 9.27 5.44 17.57
C LYS A 181 10.68 4.95 17.23
N ASP A 182 11.51 5.86 16.72
CA ASP A 182 12.82 5.49 16.18
C ASP A 182 13.86 6.49 16.69
N PHE A 183 14.61 6.09 17.73
CA PHE A 183 15.66 6.92 18.30
C PHE A 183 16.80 7.17 17.31
N ALA A 184 17.06 6.26 16.38
CA ALA A 184 18.08 6.47 15.35
C ALA A 184 17.73 7.68 14.46
N ALA A 185 16.43 7.93 14.22
CA ALA A 185 16.00 9.11 13.47
C ALA A 185 16.45 10.42 14.13
N ILE A 186 16.54 10.46 15.47
CA ILE A 186 17.04 11.64 16.20
C ILE A 186 18.52 11.86 15.90
N GLU A 187 19.31 10.79 15.92
CA GLU A 187 20.76 10.85 15.66
C GLU A 187 21.09 11.24 14.21
N GLU A 188 20.26 10.81 13.27
CA GLU A 188 20.43 11.09 11.84
C GLU A 188 19.94 12.49 11.44
N TRP A 189 19.08 13.12 12.25
CA TRP A 189 18.45 14.38 11.92
C TRP A 189 19.47 15.53 12.02
N SER A 190 19.47 16.40 11.01
CA SER A 190 20.22 17.66 11.01
C SER A 190 19.52 18.67 10.09
N GLU A 191 19.79 19.95 10.29
CA GLU A 191 19.30 21.00 9.39
C GLU A 191 19.79 20.80 7.97
N GLU A 192 21.04 20.35 7.81
CA GLU A 192 21.61 20.04 6.50
C GLU A 192 20.80 18.92 5.81
N ASN A 193 20.47 17.86 6.56
CA ASN A 193 19.68 16.75 6.03
C ASN A 193 18.25 17.21 5.66
N VAL A 194 17.64 18.10 6.43
CA VAL A 194 16.34 18.71 6.10
C VAL A 194 16.41 19.41 4.74
N LEU A 195 17.43 20.26 4.52
CA LEU A 195 17.59 20.97 3.24
C LEU A 195 17.85 20.02 2.07
N LEU A 196 18.63 18.95 2.31
CA LEU A 196 18.88 17.92 1.30
C LEU A 196 17.59 17.20 0.93
N CYS A 197 16.77 16.85 1.92
CA CYS A 197 15.47 16.19 1.72
C CYS A 197 14.52 17.12 0.96
N SER A 198 14.44 18.40 1.35
CA SER A 198 13.60 19.39 0.68
C SER A 198 13.93 19.49 -0.83
N ARG A 199 15.21 19.58 -1.18
CA ARG A 199 15.64 19.62 -2.59
C ARG A 199 15.27 18.32 -3.32
N ARG A 200 15.43 17.18 -2.67
CA ARG A 200 15.05 15.87 -3.22
C ARG A 200 13.54 15.79 -3.48
N GLN A 201 12.74 16.31 -2.55
CA GLN A 201 11.28 16.36 -2.66
C GLN A 201 10.85 17.20 -3.87
N GLN A 202 11.46 18.38 -4.04
CA GLN A 202 11.21 19.25 -5.19
C GLN A 202 11.51 18.50 -6.51
N ARG A 203 12.66 17.82 -6.60
CA ARG A 203 13.04 17.03 -7.77
C ARG A 203 12.03 15.93 -8.05
N ILE A 204 11.67 15.16 -7.02
CA ILE A 204 10.73 14.02 -7.16
C ILE A 204 9.39 14.51 -7.72
N VAL A 205 8.86 15.61 -7.14
CA VAL A 205 7.57 16.16 -7.57
C VAL A 205 7.68 16.74 -8.99
N ALA A 206 8.74 17.50 -9.30
CA ALA A 206 8.96 18.07 -10.64
C ALA A 206 9.02 16.98 -11.70
N ASP A 207 9.75 15.89 -11.43
CA ASP A 207 9.93 14.77 -12.38
C ASP A 207 8.62 14.03 -12.66
N ILE A 208 7.76 13.87 -11.66
CA ILE A 208 6.51 13.10 -11.82
C ILE A 208 5.32 13.95 -12.28
N PHE A 209 5.34 15.26 -12.03
CA PHE A 209 4.21 16.16 -12.29
C PHE A 209 3.67 16.09 -13.72
N PRO A 210 4.50 15.98 -14.77
CA PRO A 210 3.97 15.85 -16.14
C PRO A 210 3.07 14.62 -16.34
N ALA A 211 3.24 13.56 -15.53
CA ALA A 211 2.42 12.34 -15.64
C ALA A 211 1.00 12.53 -15.07
N LEU A 212 0.76 13.58 -14.29
CA LEU A 212 -0.57 13.90 -13.75
C LEU A 212 -1.41 14.54 -14.86
N LYS A 213 -2.67 14.13 -14.99
CA LYS A 213 -3.63 14.71 -15.93
C LYS A 213 -4.01 16.14 -15.50
N LYS A 214 -4.53 16.91 -16.46
CA LYS A 214 -5.27 18.13 -16.17
C LYS A 214 -6.45 17.78 -15.25
N ASP A 215 -6.71 18.63 -14.27
CA ASP A 215 -7.72 18.46 -13.22
C ASP A 215 -7.45 17.29 -12.26
N GLY A 216 -6.32 16.58 -12.46
CA GLY A 216 -5.87 15.48 -11.58
C GLY A 216 -5.44 15.98 -10.21
N ILE A 217 -5.44 15.04 -9.25
CA ILE A 217 -5.14 15.32 -7.84
C ILE A 217 -3.71 14.86 -7.52
N LEU A 218 -2.92 15.75 -6.92
CA LEU A 218 -1.62 15.43 -6.34
C LEU A 218 -1.74 15.52 -4.81
N ILE A 219 -1.46 14.40 -4.12
CA ILE A 219 -1.37 14.39 -2.65
C ILE A 219 0.11 14.32 -2.28
N TYR A 220 0.56 15.26 -1.49
CA TYR A 220 1.93 15.32 -0.98
C TYR A 220 1.90 15.09 0.53
N SER A 221 2.79 14.25 1.06
CA SER A 221 2.90 14.03 2.50
C SER A 221 4.35 13.77 2.92
N THR A 222 4.65 14.08 4.19
CA THR A 222 5.92 13.75 4.85
C THR A 222 5.66 13.30 6.29
N CYS A 223 6.66 12.63 6.88
CA CYS A 223 6.73 12.43 8.33
C CYS A 223 7.76 13.42 8.94
N SER A 224 7.66 14.70 8.56
CA SER A 224 8.57 15.76 9.04
C SER A 224 7.77 16.84 9.79
N TYR A 225 8.45 17.53 10.69
CA TYR A 225 7.95 18.77 11.30
C TYR A 225 8.61 20.01 10.68
N SER A 226 9.54 19.82 9.77
CA SER A 226 10.35 20.93 9.23
C SER A 226 9.58 21.70 8.17
N LYS A 227 9.48 23.01 8.36
CA LYS A 227 8.79 23.90 7.42
C LYS A 227 9.34 23.76 5.99
N GLU A 228 10.66 23.57 5.89
CA GLU A 228 11.38 23.43 4.62
C GLU A 228 10.92 22.21 3.80
N GLU A 229 10.40 21.18 4.48
CA GLU A 229 9.89 19.95 3.85
C GLU A 229 8.37 19.96 3.72
N ASP A 230 7.70 20.91 4.33
CA ASP A 230 6.24 20.99 4.43
C ASP A 230 5.70 22.25 3.72
N GLU A 231 5.45 23.35 4.43
CA GLU A 231 4.84 24.57 3.86
C GLU A 231 5.69 25.20 2.76
N ASP A 232 7.02 25.15 2.85
CA ASP A 232 7.90 25.71 1.79
C ASP A 232 7.80 24.89 0.51
N ILE A 233 7.55 23.57 0.60
CA ILE A 233 7.26 22.73 -0.56
C ILE A 233 5.89 23.08 -1.15
N VAL A 234 4.90 23.36 -0.31
CA VAL A 234 3.58 23.83 -0.78
C VAL A 234 3.76 25.12 -1.59
N ASP A 235 4.48 26.12 -1.05
CA ASP A 235 4.76 27.38 -1.75
C ASP A 235 5.50 27.14 -3.06
N TRP A 236 6.52 26.26 -3.05
CA TRP A 236 7.29 25.91 -4.23
C TRP A 236 6.41 25.29 -5.32
N MET A 237 5.52 24.34 -4.95
CA MET A 237 4.61 23.71 -5.91
C MET A 237 3.65 24.72 -6.54
N MET A 238 3.07 25.61 -5.71
CA MET A 238 2.14 26.63 -6.21
C MET A 238 2.83 27.59 -7.17
N ASN A 239 4.09 27.97 -6.89
CA ASN A 239 4.87 28.86 -7.75
C ASN A 239 5.34 28.19 -9.04
N GLU A 240 6.05 27.07 -8.91
CA GLU A 240 6.75 26.44 -10.05
C GLU A 240 5.83 25.57 -10.91
N LEU A 241 4.85 24.89 -10.30
CA LEU A 241 3.96 23.96 -11.01
C LEU A 241 2.58 24.58 -11.28
N GLN A 242 2.33 25.78 -10.73
CA GLN A 242 1.08 26.54 -10.93
C GLN A 242 -0.17 25.72 -10.57
N VAL A 243 -0.08 24.96 -9.46
CA VAL A 243 -1.20 24.18 -8.92
C VAL A 243 -1.98 24.99 -7.88
N ALA A 244 -3.24 24.61 -7.66
CA ALA A 244 -4.05 25.13 -6.55
C ALA A 244 -4.16 24.09 -5.45
N THR A 245 -4.05 24.51 -4.19
CA THR A 245 -4.31 23.60 -3.06
C THR A 245 -5.81 23.35 -2.90
N CYS A 246 -6.15 22.14 -2.48
CA CYS A 246 -7.51 21.76 -2.10
C CYS A 246 -7.65 21.92 -0.58
N ARG A 247 -8.55 22.77 -0.13
CA ARG A 247 -8.82 22.92 1.31
C ARG A 247 -9.72 21.77 1.76
N LEU A 248 -9.24 21.00 2.76
CA LEU A 248 -9.97 19.86 3.31
C LEU A 248 -10.75 20.31 4.55
N GLN A 249 -11.98 19.82 4.68
CA GLN A 249 -12.77 20.02 5.89
C GLN A 249 -12.27 19.05 6.96
N VAL A 250 -11.90 19.55 8.11
CA VAL A 250 -11.34 18.77 9.22
C VAL A 250 -12.18 19.03 10.46
N ASP A 251 -12.60 17.96 11.13
CA ASP A 251 -13.35 18.08 12.40
C ASP A 251 -12.42 18.65 13.48
N GLY A 252 -12.89 19.67 14.19
CA GLY A 252 -12.13 20.34 15.24
C GLY A 252 -11.69 19.43 16.38
N ASP A 253 -12.45 18.37 16.65
CA ASP A 253 -12.14 17.41 17.71
C ASP A 253 -11.00 16.45 17.35
N TRP A 254 -10.55 16.43 16.09
CA TRP A 254 -9.46 15.54 15.66
C TRP A 254 -8.08 16.04 16.10
N GLY A 255 -7.95 17.33 16.46
CA GLY A 255 -6.68 17.93 16.88
C GLY A 255 -5.71 18.20 15.73
N ILE A 256 -6.14 18.05 14.49
CA ILE A 256 -5.32 18.30 13.29
C ILE A 256 -5.23 19.81 13.07
N VAL A 257 -4.02 20.31 12.81
CA VAL A 257 -3.77 21.74 12.65
C VAL A 257 -3.73 22.13 11.17
N GLU A 258 -4.76 22.85 10.70
CA GLU A 258 -4.72 23.45 9.37
C GLU A 258 -3.71 24.59 9.36
N VAL A 259 -2.78 24.57 8.40
CA VAL A 259 -1.76 25.61 8.23
C VAL A 259 -1.86 26.21 6.83
N GLU A 260 -1.34 27.41 6.67
CA GLU A 260 -1.20 28.07 5.37
C GLU A 260 0.28 28.34 5.09
N SER A 261 0.70 28.08 3.88
CA SER A 261 2.06 28.44 3.45
C SER A 261 2.24 29.96 3.44
N GLU A 262 3.48 30.40 3.64
CA GLU A 262 3.77 31.82 3.91
C GLU A 262 3.47 32.72 2.70
N LYS A 263 3.91 32.30 1.49
CA LYS A 263 3.88 33.14 0.29
C LYS A 263 2.56 33.06 -0.48
N HIS A 264 2.08 31.85 -0.74
CA HIS A 264 0.93 31.61 -1.61
C HIS A 264 -0.35 31.24 -0.85
N LYS A 265 -0.28 31.13 0.48
CA LYS A 265 -1.43 30.79 1.34
C LYS A 265 -2.07 29.46 0.98
N GLY A 266 -1.24 28.51 0.53
CA GLY A 266 -1.68 27.15 0.24
C GLY A 266 -1.94 26.36 1.51
N TYR A 267 -2.97 25.52 1.50
CA TYR A 267 -3.41 24.76 2.66
C TYR A 267 -2.57 23.50 2.86
N GLY A 268 -2.21 23.25 4.13
CA GLY A 268 -1.60 22.01 4.59
C GLY A 268 -2.17 21.60 5.96
N TYR A 269 -1.92 20.36 6.34
CA TYR A 269 -2.49 19.79 7.58
C TYR A 269 -1.37 19.12 8.37
N ARG A 270 -1.14 19.59 9.61
CA ARG A 270 -0.11 19.09 10.51
C ARG A 270 -0.69 18.23 11.62
N PHE A 271 0.01 17.18 11.92
CA PHE A 271 -0.31 16.23 12.98
C PHE A 271 0.81 16.29 14.02
N PHE A 272 0.46 16.75 15.22
CA PHE A 272 1.38 16.80 16.36
C PHE A 272 0.94 15.75 17.39
N PRO A 273 1.85 14.92 17.92
CA PRO A 273 1.46 13.84 18.83
C PRO A 273 0.92 14.27 20.18
N ASP A 274 1.08 15.56 20.55
CA ASP A 274 0.43 16.16 21.73
C ASP A 274 -1.03 16.56 21.47
N LYS A 275 -1.46 16.60 20.20
CA LYS A 275 -2.81 17.02 19.80
C LYS A 275 -3.62 15.89 19.18
N VAL A 276 -2.97 15.01 18.41
CA VAL A 276 -3.62 13.88 17.75
C VAL A 276 -3.18 12.57 18.38
N LYS A 277 -4.03 11.57 18.33
CA LYS A 277 -3.66 10.22 18.74
C LYS A 277 -2.93 9.53 17.57
N GLY A 278 -1.66 9.93 17.37
CA GLY A 278 -0.82 9.50 16.25
C GLY A 278 0.59 10.08 16.35
N GLU A 279 1.35 9.93 15.28
CA GLU A 279 2.72 10.45 15.15
C GLU A 279 2.75 11.70 14.28
N GLY A 280 3.93 12.28 14.13
CA GLY A 280 4.16 13.44 13.29
C GLY A 280 3.89 13.13 11.81
N PHE A 281 3.13 14.01 11.17
CA PHE A 281 2.75 13.85 9.77
C PHE A 281 2.34 15.20 9.21
N PHE A 282 2.60 15.40 7.93
CA PHE A 282 2.12 16.55 7.16
C PHE A 282 1.48 16.04 5.88
N ILE A 283 0.39 16.66 5.44
CA ILE A 283 -0.27 16.35 4.17
C ILE A 283 -0.85 17.61 3.54
N ALA A 284 -0.76 17.69 2.22
CA ALA A 284 -1.39 18.73 1.41
C ALA A 284 -1.90 18.11 0.11
N ALA A 285 -3.04 18.61 -0.36
CA ALA A 285 -3.67 18.15 -1.59
C ALA A 285 -3.71 19.28 -2.62
N PHE A 286 -3.48 18.95 -3.89
CA PHE A 286 -3.40 19.92 -4.98
C PHE A 286 -4.19 19.43 -6.19
N ARG A 287 -4.69 20.39 -6.96
CA ARG A 287 -5.32 20.13 -8.27
C ARG A 287 -4.46 20.77 -9.37
N LYS A 288 -4.18 20.00 -10.40
CA LYS A 288 -3.45 20.48 -11.59
C LYS A 288 -4.41 21.27 -12.50
N ASN A 289 -4.14 22.56 -12.67
CA ASN A 289 -5.03 23.46 -13.42
C ASN A 289 -4.84 23.36 -14.94
N ASN A 290 -3.62 23.07 -15.38
CA ASN A 290 -3.22 23.14 -16.79
C ASN A 290 -2.72 21.78 -17.27
N GLY A 291 -2.88 21.54 -18.58
CA GLY A 291 -2.35 20.32 -19.19
C GLY A 291 -2.62 20.30 -20.68
N ASP A 292 -1.65 19.82 -21.43
CA ASP A 292 -1.77 19.66 -22.89
C ASP A 292 -2.44 18.32 -23.21
N ASN A 293 -3.08 18.27 -24.36
CA ASN A 293 -3.60 16.99 -24.88
C ASN A 293 -2.41 16.13 -25.34
N PHE A 294 -2.28 14.96 -24.76
CA PHE A 294 -1.23 14.02 -25.10
C PHE A 294 -1.85 12.67 -25.46
N SER A 295 -1.47 12.13 -26.60
CA SER A 295 -1.99 10.84 -27.06
C SER A 295 -0.94 9.74 -26.79
N LEU A 296 -1.30 8.79 -25.95
CA LEU A 296 -0.45 7.64 -25.62
C LEU A 296 -0.65 6.53 -26.66
N ARG A 297 0.44 5.91 -27.07
CA ARG A 297 0.40 4.73 -27.94
C ARG A 297 0.49 3.47 -27.07
N TYR A 298 -0.58 2.74 -27.06
CA TYR A 298 -0.69 1.49 -26.26
C TYR A 298 -0.14 0.31 -27.05
N PRO A 299 0.90 -0.34 -26.56
CA PRO A 299 1.35 -1.61 -27.18
C PRO A 299 0.36 -2.73 -26.91
N GLN A 300 0.54 -3.85 -27.60
CA GLN A 300 -0.29 -5.04 -27.37
C GLN A 300 0.37 -5.95 -26.33
N LEU A 301 -0.39 -6.37 -25.34
CA LEU A 301 0.02 -7.40 -24.39
C LEU A 301 -0.33 -8.76 -24.98
N GLN A 302 0.67 -9.62 -25.13
CA GLN A 302 0.49 -10.95 -25.71
C GLN A 302 -0.15 -11.90 -24.70
N ALA A 303 -1.23 -12.56 -25.10
CA ALA A 303 -1.90 -13.55 -24.25
C ALA A 303 -1.02 -14.79 -24.02
N ALA A 304 -1.20 -15.44 -22.88
CA ALA A 304 -0.62 -16.76 -22.60
C ALA A 304 -1.16 -17.80 -23.59
N PRO A 305 -0.45 -18.94 -23.78
CA PRO A 305 -0.97 -20.02 -24.62
C PRO A 305 -2.36 -20.50 -24.17
N LYS A 306 -3.24 -20.75 -25.14
CA LYS A 306 -4.66 -21.09 -24.89
C LYS A 306 -4.81 -22.30 -23.93
N GLN A 307 -3.94 -23.31 -24.07
CA GLN A 307 -3.97 -24.47 -23.17
C GLN A 307 -3.67 -24.12 -21.73
N GLU A 308 -2.69 -23.23 -21.50
CA GLU A 308 -2.32 -22.76 -20.16
C GLU A 308 -3.42 -21.88 -19.55
N ILE A 309 -4.06 -21.02 -20.38
CA ILE A 309 -5.21 -20.20 -19.95
C ILE A 309 -6.36 -21.09 -19.47
N ASN A 310 -6.68 -22.16 -20.23
CA ASN A 310 -7.77 -23.07 -19.86
C ASN A 310 -7.51 -23.71 -18.48
N ILE A 311 -6.27 -24.12 -18.22
CA ILE A 311 -5.90 -24.68 -16.91
C ILE A 311 -6.00 -23.61 -15.81
N ALA A 312 -5.44 -22.42 -16.04
CA ALA A 312 -5.41 -21.34 -15.05
C ALA A 312 -6.82 -20.86 -14.66
N LYS A 313 -7.77 -20.88 -15.61
CA LYS A 313 -9.15 -20.46 -15.37
C LYS A 313 -9.87 -21.27 -14.29
N ASP A 314 -9.50 -22.53 -14.10
CA ASP A 314 -10.11 -23.39 -13.07
C ASP A 314 -9.70 -22.95 -11.65
N TRP A 315 -8.62 -22.18 -11.53
CA TRP A 315 -8.06 -21.77 -10.25
C TRP A 315 -8.48 -20.35 -9.82
N VAL A 316 -9.14 -19.59 -10.71
CA VAL A 316 -9.56 -18.22 -10.43
C VAL A 316 -11.08 -18.09 -10.48
N MET A 317 -11.60 -17.02 -9.88
CA MET A 317 -13.04 -16.71 -9.87
C MET A 317 -13.58 -16.59 -11.29
N LYS A 318 -14.74 -17.23 -11.54
CA LYS A 318 -15.37 -17.28 -12.86
C LYS A 318 -16.16 -16.00 -13.22
N ASN A 319 -16.50 -15.21 -12.22
CA ASN A 319 -17.33 -14.01 -12.39
C ASN A 319 -16.53 -12.74 -12.71
N LYS A 320 -15.19 -12.83 -12.81
CA LYS A 320 -14.33 -11.72 -13.22
C LYS A 320 -13.82 -11.91 -14.65
N GLU A 321 -13.87 -10.83 -15.42
CA GLU A 321 -13.32 -10.83 -16.78
C GLU A 321 -11.83 -10.59 -16.73
N LEU A 322 -11.04 -11.67 -16.89
CA LEU A 322 -9.60 -11.67 -16.72
C LEU A 322 -8.86 -11.88 -18.04
N PHE A 323 -7.76 -11.16 -18.20
CA PHE A 323 -6.78 -11.37 -19.26
C PHE A 323 -5.56 -12.09 -18.66
N PHE A 324 -5.10 -13.14 -19.36
CA PHE A 324 -3.96 -13.97 -18.93
C PHE A 324 -2.78 -13.76 -19.87
N PHE A 325 -1.60 -13.48 -19.29
CA PHE A 325 -0.36 -13.34 -20.04
C PHE A 325 0.78 -14.06 -19.31
N LYS A 326 1.94 -14.17 -19.95
CA LYS A 326 3.09 -14.81 -19.31
C LYS A 326 4.14 -13.79 -18.93
N GLN A 327 4.73 -14.00 -17.74
CA GLN A 327 5.96 -13.35 -17.35
C GLN A 327 6.94 -14.49 -16.98
N ARG A 328 7.91 -14.76 -17.85
CA ARG A 328 8.77 -15.95 -17.78
C ARG A 328 7.87 -17.22 -17.81
N GLU A 329 7.99 -18.08 -16.79
CA GLU A 329 7.19 -19.31 -16.69
C GLU A 329 5.83 -19.09 -16.04
N ASN A 330 5.62 -17.95 -15.38
CA ASN A 330 4.41 -17.68 -14.61
C ASN A 330 3.27 -17.20 -15.50
N ILE A 331 2.08 -17.72 -15.23
CA ILE A 331 0.82 -17.20 -15.79
C ILE A 331 0.32 -16.13 -14.85
N ILE A 332 0.09 -14.94 -15.38
CA ILE A 332 -0.40 -13.78 -14.64
C ILE A 332 -1.83 -13.49 -15.08
N ALA A 333 -2.71 -13.19 -14.13
CA ALA A 333 -4.08 -12.75 -14.40
C ALA A 333 -4.23 -11.27 -14.00
N ILE A 334 -4.86 -10.49 -14.87
CA ILE A 334 -5.24 -9.10 -14.59
C ILE A 334 -6.69 -8.90 -15.03
N PRO A 335 -7.43 -7.97 -14.45
CA PRO A 335 -8.72 -7.57 -15.04
C PRO A 335 -8.50 -7.13 -16.49
N SER A 336 -9.37 -7.62 -17.40
CA SER A 336 -9.22 -7.38 -18.86
C SER A 336 -9.21 -5.88 -19.19
N LEU A 337 -9.88 -5.08 -18.39
CA LEU A 337 -9.91 -3.61 -18.50
C LEU A 337 -8.49 -3.02 -18.53
N TRP A 338 -7.55 -3.56 -17.74
CA TRP A 338 -6.20 -2.99 -17.56
C TRP A 338 -5.16 -3.59 -18.52
N LYS A 339 -5.56 -4.38 -19.48
CA LYS A 339 -4.65 -5.03 -20.45
C LYS A 339 -3.72 -4.03 -21.16
N GLN A 340 -4.30 -2.91 -21.63
CA GLN A 340 -3.53 -1.90 -22.35
C GLN A 340 -2.61 -1.12 -21.41
N ASP A 341 -3.05 -0.88 -20.18
CA ASP A 341 -2.28 -0.15 -19.18
C ASP A 341 -1.07 -0.96 -18.71
N VAL A 342 -1.25 -2.27 -18.47
CA VAL A 342 -0.13 -3.17 -18.14
C VAL A 342 0.87 -3.23 -19.31
N ALA A 343 0.39 -3.30 -20.54
CA ALA A 343 1.27 -3.29 -21.73
C ALA A 343 2.09 -1.99 -21.81
N LEU A 344 1.43 -0.86 -21.54
CA LEU A 344 2.08 0.46 -21.55
C LEU A 344 3.18 0.54 -20.47
N LEU A 345 2.86 0.09 -19.24
CA LEU A 345 3.83 0.06 -18.15
C LEU A 345 4.98 -0.91 -18.45
N GLN A 346 4.69 -2.09 -19.00
CA GLN A 346 5.72 -3.09 -19.34
C GLN A 346 6.72 -2.56 -20.37
N LYS A 347 6.26 -1.72 -21.25
CA LYS A 347 7.13 -1.07 -22.26
C LYS A 347 8.06 0.00 -21.65
N ASN A 348 7.57 0.74 -20.67
CA ASN A 348 8.26 1.94 -20.15
C ASN A 348 8.90 1.78 -18.78
N UNK A 349 8.34 0.92 -17.81
CA UNK A 349 8.70 0.78 -16.57
C UNK A 349 9.22 -0.48 -16.39
N TYR A 350 9.98 -0.58 -15.29
CA TYR A 350 10.44 -1.90 -14.82
C TYR A 350 9.43 -2.48 -13.83
N LEU A 351 8.69 -3.48 -14.27
CA LEU A 351 7.61 -4.11 -13.48
C LEU A 351 8.18 -5.17 -12.53
N ARG A 352 7.84 -5.05 -11.25
CA ARG A 352 8.12 -6.04 -10.21
C ARG A 352 6.94 -7.02 -10.04
N LYS A 353 5.72 -6.53 -10.24
CA LYS A 353 4.47 -7.29 -10.10
C LYS A 353 3.44 -6.63 -11.02
N ALA A 354 2.61 -7.46 -11.68
CA ALA A 354 1.48 -6.97 -12.47
C ALA A 354 0.31 -7.93 -12.28
N GLY A 355 -0.76 -7.46 -11.62
CA GLY A 355 -1.90 -8.33 -11.31
C GLY A 355 -1.53 -9.46 -10.36
N VAL A 356 -2.12 -10.64 -10.55
CA VAL A 356 -1.94 -11.81 -9.69
C VAL A 356 -1.23 -12.92 -10.45
N THR A 357 -0.13 -13.41 -9.91
CA THR A 357 0.53 -14.61 -10.40
C THR A 357 -0.37 -15.82 -10.06
N VAL A 358 -0.92 -16.48 -11.07
CA VAL A 358 -1.81 -17.62 -10.87
C VAL A 358 -1.01 -18.89 -10.58
N GLY A 359 0.02 -19.15 -11.38
CA GLY A 359 0.87 -20.32 -11.21
C GLY A 359 1.66 -20.64 -12.46
N THR A 360 2.21 -21.85 -12.50
CA THR A 360 2.98 -22.36 -13.66
C THR A 360 2.46 -23.73 -14.09
N VAL A 361 2.57 -24.02 -15.38
CA VAL A 361 2.30 -25.36 -15.92
C VAL A 361 3.65 -26.06 -16.14
N LYS A 362 3.85 -27.22 -15.51
CA LYS A 362 5.04 -28.07 -15.70
C LYS A 362 4.59 -29.46 -16.21
N GLY A 363 4.79 -29.69 -17.50
CA GLY A 363 4.27 -30.89 -18.14
C GLY A 363 2.74 -30.90 -18.09
N LYS A 364 2.16 -31.85 -17.37
CA LYS A 364 0.70 -31.97 -17.18
C LYS A 364 0.21 -31.40 -15.85
N GLU A 365 1.14 -30.94 -14.99
CA GLU A 365 0.82 -30.48 -13.65
C GLU A 365 0.75 -28.94 -13.58
N PHE A 366 -0.30 -28.43 -12.93
CA PHE A 366 -0.39 -27.01 -12.54
C PHE A 366 0.13 -26.85 -11.13
N ILE A 367 1.03 -25.88 -10.94
CA ILE A 367 1.58 -25.51 -9.63
C ILE A 367 1.05 -24.11 -9.31
N PRO A 368 0.07 -23.99 -8.40
CA PRO A 368 -0.48 -22.68 -8.05
C PRO A 368 0.56 -21.84 -7.30
N SER A 369 0.56 -20.54 -7.54
CA SER A 369 1.48 -19.64 -6.86
C SER A 369 0.96 -19.33 -5.44
N HIS A 370 1.87 -18.98 -4.54
CA HIS A 370 1.51 -18.53 -3.20
C HIS A 370 0.64 -17.27 -3.27
N GLU A 371 0.93 -16.38 -4.21
CA GLU A 371 0.18 -15.16 -4.44
C GLU A 371 -1.29 -15.42 -4.72
N LEU A 372 -1.59 -16.44 -5.53
CA LEU A 372 -2.98 -16.83 -5.84
C LEU A 372 -3.74 -17.22 -4.56
N ALA A 373 -3.12 -17.98 -3.65
CA ALA A 373 -3.77 -18.37 -2.40
C ALA A 373 -4.22 -17.17 -1.58
N LEU A 374 -3.42 -16.10 -1.58
CA LEU A 374 -3.70 -14.89 -0.80
C LEU A 374 -4.59 -13.90 -1.55
N SER A 375 -4.80 -14.09 -2.86
CA SER A 375 -5.50 -13.12 -3.69
C SER A 375 -7.01 -13.23 -3.56
N LEU A 376 -7.68 -12.11 -3.88
CA LEU A 376 -9.14 -12.06 -3.99
C LEU A 376 -9.64 -12.74 -5.27
N LEU A 377 -8.73 -13.19 -6.14
CA LEU A 377 -9.08 -13.92 -7.37
C LEU A 377 -9.23 -15.43 -7.17
N LEU A 378 -8.82 -15.98 -6.02
CA LEU A 378 -8.83 -17.44 -5.83
C LEU A 378 -10.24 -18.02 -5.96
N ASN A 379 -10.39 -19.06 -6.78
CA ASN A 379 -11.66 -19.77 -6.93
C ASN A 379 -12.11 -20.37 -5.60
N GLU A 380 -13.33 -20.05 -5.20
CA GLU A 380 -13.92 -20.50 -3.92
C GLU A 380 -14.07 -22.03 -3.81
N ASN A 381 -14.12 -22.75 -4.96
CA ASN A 381 -14.27 -24.20 -5.00
C ASN A 381 -12.95 -24.98 -4.82
N VAL A 382 -11.82 -24.27 -4.67
CA VAL A 382 -10.53 -24.94 -4.37
C VAL A 382 -10.61 -25.57 -2.97
N PRO A 383 -10.14 -26.84 -2.81
CA PRO A 383 -10.16 -27.47 -1.49
C PRO A 383 -9.47 -26.65 -0.42
N ARG A 384 -10.08 -26.59 0.77
CA ARG A 384 -9.61 -25.77 1.90
C ARG A 384 -9.46 -26.62 3.16
N TYR A 385 -8.59 -26.18 4.06
CA TYR A 385 -8.40 -26.78 5.38
C TYR A 385 -8.18 -25.68 6.41
N ASP A 386 -9.09 -25.60 7.37
CA ASP A 386 -9.05 -24.61 8.45
C ASP A 386 -8.05 -25.05 9.53
N LEU A 387 -7.00 -24.27 9.75
CA LEU A 387 -5.95 -24.52 10.72
C LEU A 387 -6.34 -23.90 12.07
N ASN A 388 -6.10 -24.63 13.15
CA ASN A 388 -6.10 -23.98 14.46
C ASN A 388 -4.85 -23.11 14.62
N TYR A 389 -4.77 -22.31 15.69
CA TYR A 389 -3.67 -21.35 15.88
C TYR A 389 -2.29 -22.03 15.86
N GLU A 390 -2.14 -23.15 16.59
CA GLU A 390 -0.85 -23.85 16.67
C GLU A 390 -0.42 -24.37 15.29
N GLN A 391 -1.35 -24.94 14.53
CA GLN A 391 -1.10 -25.42 13.16
C GLN A 391 -0.75 -24.25 12.23
N ALA A 392 -1.44 -23.12 12.36
CA ALA A 392 -1.18 -21.93 11.54
C ALA A 392 0.24 -21.40 11.80
N ILE A 393 0.66 -21.32 13.07
CA ILE A 393 2.04 -20.90 13.40
C ILE A 393 3.06 -21.91 12.86
N LYS A 394 2.83 -23.23 12.99
CA LYS A 394 3.70 -24.25 12.38
C LYS A 394 3.81 -24.06 10.86
N TYR A 395 2.67 -23.81 10.20
CA TYR A 395 2.62 -23.54 8.77
C TYR A 395 3.49 -22.33 8.39
N LEU A 396 3.30 -21.22 9.11
CA LEU A 396 4.04 -19.96 8.85
C LEU A 396 5.53 -20.06 9.20
N LYS A 397 5.91 -20.94 10.12
CA LYS A 397 7.32 -21.30 10.42
C LYS A 397 7.90 -22.31 9.43
N LYS A 398 7.11 -22.75 8.46
CA LYS A 398 7.47 -23.76 7.44
C LYS A 398 7.88 -25.10 8.08
N LYS A 399 7.23 -25.45 9.20
CA LYS A 399 7.39 -26.73 9.88
C LYS A 399 6.42 -27.78 9.30
N ASP A 400 6.68 -29.05 9.59
CA ASP A 400 5.82 -30.16 9.20
C ASP A 400 4.45 -30.05 9.88
N LEU A 401 3.42 -30.43 9.14
CA LEU A 401 2.03 -30.43 9.61
C LEU A 401 1.50 -31.85 9.65
N LEU A 402 0.91 -32.20 10.77
CA LEU A 402 0.14 -33.43 10.93
C LEU A 402 -1.33 -33.05 10.82
N LEU A 403 -1.94 -33.38 9.68
CA LEU A 403 -3.33 -33.04 9.38
C LEU A 403 -4.08 -34.34 9.06
N GLU A 404 -5.32 -34.43 9.50
CA GLU A 404 -6.16 -35.64 9.32
C GLU A 404 -7.34 -35.34 8.40
N ASN A 405 -7.84 -36.37 7.75
CA ASN A 405 -9.06 -36.30 6.92
C ASN A 405 -9.00 -35.23 5.83
N ILE A 406 -7.85 -35.15 5.15
CA ILE A 406 -7.60 -34.11 4.14
C ILE A 406 -7.52 -34.73 2.73
N MET A 407 -8.10 -34.04 1.75
CA MET A 407 -8.06 -34.47 0.33
C MET A 407 -6.66 -34.41 -0.24
N LYS A 408 -6.30 -35.39 -1.08
CA LYS A 408 -5.03 -35.37 -1.84
C LYS A 408 -5.02 -34.25 -2.86
N GLY A 409 -3.81 -33.72 -3.12
CA GLY A 409 -3.60 -32.65 -4.10
C GLY A 409 -3.30 -31.32 -3.44
N TRP A 410 -3.60 -30.26 -4.18
CA TRP A 410 -3.38 -28.88 -3.70
C TRP A 410 -4.56 -28.45 -2.82
N VAL A 411 -4.26 -27.94 -1.63
CA VAL A 411 -5.26 -27.48 -0.65
C VAL A 411 -4.80 -26.12 -0.15
N VAL A 412 -5.70 -25.16 -0.09
CA VAL A 412 -5.47 -23.87 0.59
C VAL A 412 -5.61 -24.10 2.08
N VAL A 413 -4.67 -23.60 2.86
CA VAL A 413 -4.83 -23.55 4.32
C VAL A 413 -5.25 -22.15 4.73
N ASP A 414 -6.20 -22.05 5.64
CA ASP A 414 -6.67 -20.78 6.17
C ASP A 414 -6.69 -20.82 7.72
N TYR A 415 -6.86 -19.64 8.32
CA TYR A 415 -7.05 -19.45 9.74
C TYR A 415 -8.17 -18.43 9.92
N CYS A 416 -9.23 -18.79 10.59
CA CYS A 416 -10.41 -17.92 10.78
C CYS A 416 -10.93 -17.39 9.42
N ASN A 417 -11.00 -18.24 8.41
CA ASN A 417 -11.44 -17.95 7.04
C ASN A 417 -10.51 -16.99 6.26
N VAL A 418 -9.29 -16.70 6.76
CA VAL A 418 -8.29 -15.91 6.05
C VAL A 418 -7.21 -16.84 5.50
N ASN A 419 -7.06 -16.87 4.20
CA ASN A 419 -6.10 -17.74 3.51
C ASN A 419 -4.66 -17.43 3.93
N LEU A 420 -3.87 -18.47 4.20
CA LEU A 420 -2.46 -18.36 4.54
C LEU A 420 -1.53 -18.87 3.43
N GLY A 421 -2.02 -19.74 2.56
CA GLY A 421 -1.23 -20.27 1.46
C GLY A 421 -1.57 -21.71 1.10
N TRP A 422 -0.62 -22.42 0.48
CA TRP A 422 -0.82 -23.75 -0.06
C TRP A 422 -0.11 -24.82 0.74
N ILE A 423 -0.75 -25.99 0.79
CA ILE A 423 -0.10 -27.28 1.08
C ILE A 423 -0.37 -28.22 -0.10
N LYS A 424 0.49 -29.21 -0.28
CA LYS A 424 0.25 -30.31 -1.24
C LYS A 424 0.21 -31.63 -0.47
N VAL A 425 -0.95 -32.25 -0.48
CA VAL A 425 -1.22 -33.50 0.25
C VAL A 425 -0.87 -34.67 -0.65
N LEU A 426 0.09 -35.48 -0.22
CA LEU A 426 0.51 -36.70 -0.87
C LEU A 426 -0.01 -37.91 -0.12
N HIS A 427 0.27 -39.13 -0.59
CA HIS A 427 -0.23 -40.36 0.01
C HIS A 427 0.17 -40.47 1.50
N ASN A 428 1.41 -40.08 1.83
CA ASN A 428 2.00 -40.33 3.15
C ASN A 428 2.61 -39.11 3.80
N ARG A 429 2.41 -37.90 3.23
CA ARG A 429 2.94 -36.68 3.81
C ARG A 429 2.21 -35.43 3.29
N VAL A 430 2.34 -34.35 4.02
CA VAL A 430 1.87 -33.03 3.63
C VAL A 430 3.09 -32.12 3.41
N ASN A 431 3.21 -31.56 2.21
CA ASN A 431 4.26 -30.61 1.90
C ASN A 431 3.77 -29.18 2.15
N ASN A 432 4.51 -28.44 2.94
CA ASN A 432 4.23 -27.05 3.28
C ASN A 432 4.82 -26.14 2.19
N TYR A 433 3.99 -25.43 1.44
CA TYR A 433 4.38 -24.55 0.33
C TYR A 433 4.50 -23.05 0.74
N TYR A 434 4.49 -22.75 2.04
CA TYR A 434 4.73 -21.37 2.48
C TYR A 434 6.12 -20.90 1.99
N PRO A 435 6.27 -19.64 1.48
CA PRO A 435 7.57 -19.16 0.98
C PRO A 435 8.64 -19.15 2.08
N ALA A 436 9.79 -19.73 1.78
CA ALA A 436 10.88 -19.86 2.77
C ALA A 436 11.38 -18.50 3.28
N ASN A 437 11.40 -17.51 2.40
CA ASN A 437 11.88 -16.15 2.74
C ASN A 437 10.85 -15.32 3.55
N TRP A 438 9.60 -15.80 3.65
CA TRP A 438 8.55 -15.13 4.44
C TRP A 438 8.30 -15.81 5.79
N ARG A 439 8.98 -16.95 6.05
CA ARG A 439 8.71 -17.74 7.26
C ARG A 439 9.01 -16.94 8.53
N ILE A 440 8.24 -17.20 9.56
CA ILE A 440 8.47 -16.63 10.89
C ILE A 440 9.75 -17.27 11.47
N LEU A 441 10.68 -16.41 11.88
CA LEU A 441 11.93 -16.84 12.54
C LEU A 441 11.85 -16.72 14.06
N LYS A 442 10.86 -16.00 14.55
CA LYS A 442 10.66 -15.79 16.00
C LYS A 442 10.15 -17.07 16.68
N ASP A 443 10.70 -17.42 17.83
CA ASP A 443 10.25 -18.54 18.66
C ASP A 443 9.01 -18.20 19.48
#